data_f23ca9c67a05bd8f292a8b1dc73b21ef
#
_entry.id   f23ca9c67a05bd8f292a8b1dc73b21ef
#
_cell.length_a   1.000
_cell.length_b   1.000
_cell.length_c   1.000
_cell.angle_alpha   90.00
_cell.angle_beta   90.00
_cell.angle_gamma   90.00
#
_symmetry.space_group_name_H-M   'P 1'
#
loop_
_entity.id
_entity.type
_entity.pdbx_description
1 polymer ?
#
loop_
_entity_poly.entity_id
_entity_poly.type
_entity_poly.pdbx_seq_one_letter_code
_entity_poly.pdbx_strand_id
1 'polypeptide(L)'
;MTKQLLTPTQIGDLPLKNRVILAPMTRTRATPNGTPTELMAEYYGQRATAGLVIAEATGVDSSAISWINMPGIYNNEHVEGWKKTTQAVHQKDGKIFLQLWHPGRATHSLLINGQQPVAPSAIRLENNETHTPDGSK
;
A
#
# COMPACT_ATOMS: atom_id res chain seq x y z
N MET A 1 29.27 12.57 -7.78
CA MET A 1 27.82 12.85 -7.72
C MET A 1 27.02 11.81 -6.91
N THR A 2 27.39 10.54 -6.85
CA THR A 2 26.69 9.49 -6.07
C THR A 2 26.65 9.72 -4.56
N LYS A 3 27.59 10.50 -4.01
CA LYS A 3 27.66 10.77 -2.57
C LYS A 3 26.46 11.55 -2.01
N GLN A 4 25.79 12.37 -2.82
CA GLN A 4 24.69 13.23 -2.37
C GLN A 4 23.42 12.45 -2.03
N LEU A 5 23.09 11.37 -2.76
CA LEU A 5 21.92 10.52 -2.50
C LEU A 5 22.01 9.81 -1.14
N LEU A 6 23.21 9.50 -0.68
CA LEU A 6 23.43 8.78 0.57
C LEU A 6 23.71 9.69 1.77
N THR A 7 23.59 11.01 1.60
CA THR A 7 23.72 11.96 2.73
C THR A 7 22.39 12.10 3.47
N PRO A 8 22.43 12.30 4.79
CA PRO A 8 21.24 12.60 5.58
C PRO A 8 20.46 13.80 5.03
N THR A 9 19.16 13.78 5.24
CA THR A 9 18.23 14.87 4.88
C THR A 9 17.07 14.90 5.86
N GLN A 10 16.14 15.82 5.64
CA GLN A 10 14.94 15.98 6.48
C GLN A 10 13.73 16.28 5.60
N ILE A 11 12.57 15.71 5.97
CA ILE A 11 11.27 16.03 5.38
C ILE A 11 10.37 16.51 6.52
N GLY A 12 10.04 17.82 6.55
CA GLY A 12 9.43 18.43 7.73
C GLY A 12 10.33 18.20 8.95
N ASP A 13 9.80 17.65 10.02
CA ASP A 13 10.54 17.31 11.23
C ASP A 13 11.09 15.89 11.25
N LEU A 14 10.92 15.14 10.15
CA LEU A 14 11.35 13.75 10.04
C LEU A 14 12.80 13.67 9.51
N PRO A 15 13.79 13.30 10.34
CA PRO A 15 15.17 13.09 9.87
C PRO A 15 15.25 11.76 9.09
N LEU A 16 15.91 11.80 7.93
CA LEU A 16 16.16 10.65 7.08
C LEU A 16 17.67 10.39 6.96
N LYS A 17 18.07 9.13 7.03
CA LYS A 17 19.49 8.73 6.93
C LYS A 17 20.09 8.88 5.53
N ASN A 18 19.27 8.98 4.51
CA ASN A 18 19.66 9.24 3.12
C ASN A 18 18.45 9.79 2.32
N ARG A 19 18.67 10.14 1.05
CA ARG A 19 17.68 10.75 0.15
C ARG A 19 16.96 9.75 -0.75
N VAL A 20 17.15 8.46 -0.51
CA VAL A 20 16.48 7.39 -1.29
C VAL A 20 15.14 7.09 -0.64
N ILE A 21 14.08 7.15 -1.43
CA ILE A 21 12.72 6.84 -0.97
C ILE A 21 12.19 5.68 -1.82
N LEU A 22 11.71 4.62 -1.16
CA LEU A 22 10.92 3.60 -1.83
C LEU A 22 9.53 4.17 -2.11
N ALA A 23 9.20 4.31 -3.40
CA ALA A 23 7.88 4.74 -3.83
C ALA A 23 6.82 3.66 -3.55
N PRO A 24 5.55 4.05 -3.31
CA PRO A 24 4.46 3.10 -3.11
C PRO A 24 4.17 2.32 -4.40
N MET A 25 4.20 1.01 -4.32
CA MET A 25 3.93 0.11 -5.45
C MET A 25 3.10 -1.07 -4.97
N THR A 26 1.88 -1.21 -5.44
CA THR A 26 0.99 -2.34 -5.13
C THR A 26 1.64 -3.65 -5.53
N ARG A 27 1.80 -4.58 -4.56
CA ARG A 27 2.47 -5.86 -4.73
C ARG A 27 1.51 -7.05 -4.76
N THR A 28 0.25 -6.84 -4.36
CA THR A 28 -0.78 -7.89 -4.32
C THR A 28 -0.32 -9.14 -3.53
N ARG A 29 0.23 -8.94 -2.35
CA ARG A 29 0.77 -10.01 -1.49
C ARG A 29 0.09 -10.09 -0.12
N ALA A 30 -0.99 -9.33 0.07
CA ALA A 30 -1.88 -9.53 1.22
C ALA A 30 -2.70 -10.83 1.06
N THR A 31 -3.38 -11.22 2.11
CA THR A 31 -4.36 -12.31 2.04
C THR A 31 -5.58 -11.90 1.20
N PRO A 32 -6.46 -12.82 0.80
CA PRO A 32 -7.67 -12.47 0.06
C PRO A 32 -8.60 -11.47 0.78
N ASN A 33 -8.56 -11.43 2.12
CA ASN A 33 -9.31 -10.45 2.92
C ASN A 33 -8.52 -9.15 3.21
N GLY A 34 -7.36 -8.95 2.58
CA GLY A 34 -6.57 -7.73 2.70
C GLY A 34 -5.62 -7.66 3.90
N THR A 35 -5.45 -8.75 4.68
CA THR A 35 -4.51 -8.77 5.81
C THR A 35 -3.07 -8.83 5.31
N PRO A 36 -2.17 -7.91 5.72
CA PRO A 36 -0.76 -7.97 5.39
C PRO A 36 -0.08 -9.26 5.87
N THR A 37 0.77 -9.82 5.02
CA THR A 37 1.43 -11.11 5.25
C THR A 37 2.88 -10.98 5.72
N GLU A 38 3.47 -12.08 6.21
CA GLU A 38 4.90 -12.15 6.55
C GLU A 38 5.79 -11.85 5.33
N LEU A 39 5.34 -12.22 4.12
CA LEU A 39 6.06 -11.90 2.87
C LEU A 39 6.13 -10.39 2.64
N MET A 40 5.08 -9.63 3.01
CA MET A 40 5.10 -8.17 2.97
C MET A 40 6.06 -7.62 4.02
N ALA A 41 6.07 -8.16 5.23
CA ALA A 41 7.02 -7.77 6.27
C ALA A 41 8.47 -7.98 5.82
N GLU A 42 8.78 -9.12 5.22
CA GLU A 42 10.08 -9.40 4.63
C GLU A 42 10.44 -8.40 3.53
N TYR A 43 9.53 -8.19 2.56
CA TYR A 43 9.72 -7.28 1.44
C TYR A 43 10.10 -5.86 1.87
N TYR A 44 9.34 -5.28 2.82
CA TYR A 44 9.60 -3.94 3.32
C TYR A 44 10.83 -3.90 4.24
N GLY A 45 11.03 -4.92 5.07
CA GLY A 45 12.21 -5.06 5.90
C GLY A 45 13.53 -5.15 5.13
N GLN A 46 13.54 -5.77 3.94
CA GLN A 46 14.71 -5.79 3.04
C GLN A 46 15.07 -4.39 2.50
N ARG A 47 14.11 -3.46 2.49
CA ARG A 47 14.26 -2.10 1.95
C ARG A 47 14.42 -1.03 3.03
N ALA A 48 14.54 -1.44 4.28
CA ALA A 48 14.68 -0.55 5.43
C ALA A 48 15.95 0.32 5.41
N THR A 49 16.92 0.03 4.52
CA THR A 49 18.11 0.88 4.29
C THR A 49 17.79 2.18 3.53
N ALA A 50 16.66 2.29 2.85
CA ALA A 50 16.20 3.56 2.29
C ALA A 50 15.98 4.61 3.39
N GLY A 51 16.07 5.89 3.05
CA GLY A 51 15.75 6.98 3.97
C GLY A 51 14.31 6.93 4.44
N LEU A 52 13.38 6.59 3.51
CA LEU A 52 11.97 6.37 3.80
C LEU A 52 11.41 5.25 2.92
N VAL A 53 10.61 4.39 3.50
CA VAL A 53 9.78 3.42 2.79
C VAL A 53 8.35 3.95 2.77
N ILE A 54 7.74 4.08 1.60
CA ILE A 54 6.30 4.32 1.49
C ILE A 54 5.68 3.00 1.03
N ALA A 55 4.85 2.42 1.88
CA ALA A 55 4.17 1.16 1.59
C ALA A 55 3.12 1.33 0.50
N GLU A 56 2.74 0.23 -0.10
CA GLU A 56 1.77 0.16 -1.20
C GLU A 56 0.40 0.75 -0.86
N ALA A 57 -0.39 1.05 -1.89
CA ALA A 57 -1.77 1.50 -1.74
C ALA A 57 -2.55 0.55 -0.84
N THR A 58 -3.15 1.10 0.21
CA THR A 58 -3.80 0.36 1.28
C THR A 58 -5.21 0.87 1.46
N GLY A 59 -6.19 0.00 1.25
CA GLY A 59 -7.60 0.35 1.32
C GLY A 59 -8.02 0.83 2.71
N VAL A 60 -8.66 1.99 2.76
CA VAL A 60 -9.16 2.60 4.02
C VAL A 60 -10.55 2.11 4.41
N ASP A 61 -11.21 1.39 3.51
CA ASP A 61 -12.55 0.85 3.67
C ASP A 61 -12.72 -0.42 2.81
N SER A 62 -13.74 -1.24 3.07
CA SER A 62 -14.04 -2.44 2.29
C SER A 62 -14.41 -2.16 0.82
N SER A 63 -14.82 -0.94 0.50
CA SER A 63 -15.07 -0.47 -0.87
C SER A 63 -13.81 0.09 -1.55
N ALA A 64 -12.69 0.20 -0.82
CA ALA A 64 -11.44 0.77 -1.30
C ALA A 64 -10.49 -0.28 -1.91
N ILE A 65 -11.02 -1.28 -2.60
CA ILE A 65 -10.25 -2.38 -3.20
C ILE A 65 -10.31 -2.29 -4.72
N SER A 66 -9.14 -2.32 -5.39
CA SER A 66 -9.01 -2.32 -6.87
C SER A 66 -8.19 -3.47 -7.41
N TRP A 67 -7.52 -4.23 -6.57
CA TRP A 67 -6.72 -5.39 -6.98
C TRP A 67 -6.94 -6.55 -6.04
N ILE A 68 -6.90 -7.75 -6.58
CA ILE A 68 -6.88 -8.99 -5.81
C ILE A 68 -5.69 -8.95 -4.84
N ASN A 69 -5.90 -9.37 -3.59
CA ASN A 69 -4.88 -9.40 -2.54
C ASN A 69 -4.20 -8.03 -2.27
N MET A 70 -4.92 -6.94 -2.49
CA MET A 70 -4.50 -5.61 -2.06
C MET A 70 -4.68 -5.50 -0.54
N PRO A 71 -3.72 -4.91 0.20
CA PRO A 71 -3.87 -4.76 1.64
C PRO A 71 -4.91 -3.69 2.04
N GLY A 72 -5.51 -3.89 3.21
CA GLY A 72 -6.39 -2.94 3.86
C GLY A 72 -5.83 -2.43 5.19
N ILE A 73 -6.51 -1.42 5.78
CA ILE A 73 -6.21 -0.88 7.13
C ILE A 73 -7.50 -0.50 7.89
N TYR A 74 -8.61 -1.15 7.62
CA TYR A 74 -9.93 -0.79 8.13
C TYR A 74 -10.49 -1.77 9.18
N ASN A 75 -9.72 -2.75 9.63
CA ASN A 75 -10.09 -3.66 10.73
C ASN A 75 -8.86 -4.08 11.57
N ASN A 76 -9.11 -4.74 12.69
CA ASN A 76 -8.05 -5.13 13.63
C ASN A 76 -7.06 -6.14 13.05
N GLU A 77 -7.51 -7.07 12.20
CA GLU A 77 -6.62 -8.05 11.56
C GLU A 77 -5.61 -7.35 10.63
N HIS A 78 -6.07 -6.35 9.89
CA HIS A 78 -5.19 -5.51 9.07
C HIS A 78 -4.16 -4.78 9.91
N VAL A 79 -4.60 -4.18 11.04
CA VAL A 79 -3.68 -3.49 11.97
C VAL A 79 -2.60 -4.43 12.49
N GLU A 80 -2.98 -5.65 12.93
CA GLU A 80 -2.00 -6.62 13.40
C GLU A 80 -1.03 -7.09 12.30
N GLY A 81 -1.51 -7.27 11.07
CA GLY A 81 -0.64 -7.55 9.92
C GLY A 81 0.34 -6.41 9.63
N TRP A 82 -0.13 -5.16 9.64
CA TRP A 82 0.72 -3.99 9.45
C TRP A 82 1.72 -3.77 10.59
N LYS A 83 1.38 -4.11 11.85
CA LYS A 83 2.33 -4.07 12.97
C LYS A 83 3.55 -4.94 12.71
N LYS A 84 3.38 -6.15 12.18
CA LYS A 84 4.50 -7.03 11.80
C LYS A 84 5.38 -6.39 10.73
N THR A 85 4.76 -5.79 9.72
CA THR A 85 5.46 -5.11 8.62
C THR A 85 6.25 -3.90 9.14
N THR A 86 5.63 -3.04 9.94
CA THR A 86 6.30 -1.86 10.49
C THR A 86 7.42 -2.28 11.45
N GLN A 87 7.21 -3.31 12.27
CA GLN A 87 8.23 -3.84 13.17
C GLN A 87 9.46 -4.36 12.39
N ALA A 88 9.26 -5.09 11.29
CA ALA A 88 10.37 -5.58 10.46
C ALA A 88 11.23 -4.45 9.86
N VAL A 89 10.62 -3.29 9.57
CA VAL A 89 11.32 -2.09 9.09
C VAL A 89 12.01 -1.38 10.25
N HIS A 90 11.31 -1.16 11.38
CA HIS A 90 11.83 -0.42 12.53
C HIS A 90 12.98 -1.15 13.23
N GLN A 91 12.97 -2.49 13.28
CA GLN A 91 14.09 -3.28 13.82
C GLN A 91 15.41 -3.07 13.06
N LYS A 92 15.34 -2.55 11.82
CA LYS A 92 16.50 -2.20 10.99
C LYS A 92 16.74 -0.68 10.92
N ASP A 93 16.24 0.07 11.89
CA ASP A 93 16.32 1.54 11.92
C ASP A 93 15.75 2.20 10.65
N GLY A 94 14.77 1.55 10.02
CA GLY A 94 14.04 2.09 8.86
C GLY A 94 12.83 2.91 9.29
N LYS A 95 12.38 3.78 8.39
CA LYS A 95 11.15 4.55 8.53
C LYS A 95 10.17 4.12 7.47
N ILE A 96 8.90 3.94 7.84
CA ILE A 96 7.85 3.49 6.93
C ILE A 96 6.58 4.31 7.12
N PHE A 97 6.00 4.77 6.01
CA PHE A 97 4.68 5.38 5.94
C PHE A 97 3.75 4.49 5.11
N LEU A 98 2.48 4.57 5.41
CA LEU A 98 1.43 3.85 4.70
C LEU A 98 0.77 4.79 3.69
N GLN A 99 0.61 4.36 2.43
CA GLN A 99 -0.21 5.07 1.46
C GLN A 99 -1.69 4.73 1.69
N LEU A 100 -2.40 5.56 2.43
CA LEU A 100 -3.86 5.46 2.57
C LEU A 100 -4.52 5.75 1.22
N TRP A 101 -5.43 4.88 0.79
CA TRP A 101 -5.91 4.94 -0.57
C TRP A 101 -7.37 4.51 -0.73
N HIS A 102 -8.05 5.16 -1.68
CA HIS A 102 -9.38 4.79 -2.13
C HIS A 102 -9.47 4.99 -3.66
N PRO A 103 -9.87 3.98 -4.45
CA PRO A 103 -9.89 4.04 -5.92
C PRO A 103 -11.02 4.89 -6.47
N GLY A 104 -12.01 5.21 -5.67
CA GLY A 104 -13.21 5.85 -6.18
C GLY A 104 -13.91 4.95 -7.20
N ARG A 105 -14.17 5.48 -8.40
CA ARG A 105 -14.78 4.72 -9.52
C ARG A 105 -13.86 3.73 -10.21
N ALA A 106 -12.54 3.76 -9.92
CA ALA A 106 -11.54 2.87 -10.53
C ALA A 106 -11.46 1.52 -9.82
N THR A 107 -12.60 0.87 -9.63
CA THR A 107 -12.74 -0.48 -9.10
C THR A 107 -13.90 -1.22 -9.78
N HIS A 108 -14.06 -2.49 -9.46
CA HIS A 108 -15.14 -3.34 -9.98
C HIS A 108 -15.96 -3.93 -8.84
N SER A 109 -17.28 -4.06 -9.03
CA SER A 109 -18.21 -4.60 -8.01
C SER A 109 -17.80 -5.96 -7.46
N LEU A 110 -17.21 -6.84 -8.27
CA LEU A 110 -16.69 -8.14 -7.82
C LEU A 110 -15.54 -8.07 -6.82
N LEU A 111 -14.82 -6.93 -6.76
CA LEU A 111 -13.75 -6.70 -5.79
C LEU A 111 -14.27 -6.12 -4.47
N ILE A 112 -15.45 -5.53 -4.48
CA ILE A 112 -16.06 -4.81 -3.35
C ILE A 112 -17.41 -5.43 -2.94
N ASN A 113 -17.48 -6.76 -2.95
CA ASN A 113 -18.64 -7.54 -2.48
C ASN A 113 -19.96 -7.20 -3.18
N GLY A 114 -19.94 -6.93 -4.48
CA GLY A 114 -21.12 -6.60 -5.28
C GLY A 114 -21.60 -5.15 -5.13
N GLN A 115 -20.94 -4.32 -4.33
CA GLN A 115 -21.30 -2.91 -4.17
C GLN A 115 -20.99 -2.12 -5.44
N GLN A 116 -21.68 -0.99 -5.61
CA GLN A 116 -21.35 -0.04 -6.68
C GLN A 116 -20.15 0.81 -6.26
N PRO A 117 -19.17 1.04 -7.17
CA PRO A 117 -18.09 1.99 -6.93
C PRO A 117 -18.63 3.39 -6.61
N VAL A 118 -18.02 4.06 -5.64
CA VAL A 118 -18.40 5.42 -5.24
C VAL A 118 -17.52 6.47 -5.94
N ALA A 119 -18.12 7.59 -6.29
CA ALA A 119 -17.41 8.72 -6.89
C ALA A 119 -18.18 10.02 -6.66
N PRO A 120 -17.54 11.20 -6.79
CA PRO A 120 -18.24 12.50 -6.68
C PRO A 120 -19.34 12.72 -7.73
N SER A 121 -19.30 11.97 -8.84
CA SER A 121 -20.31 12.02 -9.90
C SER A 121 -20.57 10.61 -10.46
N ALA A 122 -21.81 10.33 -10.89
CA ALA A 122 -22.22 9.05 -11.46
C ALA A 122 -21.77 8.88 -12.93
N ILE A 123 -20.50 9.14 -13.19
CA ILE A 123 -19.89 8.98 -14.52
C ILE A 123 -19.01 7.73 -14.50
N ARG A 124 -19.30 6.79 -15.40
CA ARG A 124 -18.49 5.58 -15.55
C ARG A 124 -17.08 5.95 -16.04
N LEU A 125 -16.08 5.25 -15.54
CA LEU A 125 -14.72 5.31 -16.08
C LEU A 125 -14.69 4.50 -17.39
N GLU A 126 -14.28 5.15 -18.47
CA GLU A 126 -14.11 4.52 -19.78
C GLU A 126 -12.67 4.05 -19.98
N ASN A 127 -12.49 2.99 -20.76
CA ASN A 127 -11.18 2.44 -21.13
C ASN A 127 -10.29 2.07 -19.95
N ASN A 128 -10.88 1.65 -18.83
CA ASN A 128 -10.15 1.13 -17.68
C ASN A 128 -10.47 -0.35 -17.51
N GLU A 129 -9.44 -1.18 -17.49
CA GLU A 129 -9.56 -2.61 -17.20
C GLU A 129 -9.16 -2.88 -15.75
N THR A 130 -9.95 -3.68 -15.07
CA THR A 130 -9.69 -4.14 -13.70
C THR A 130 -9.69 -5.66 -13.67
N HIS A 131 -8.60 -6.27 -13.20
CA HIS A 131 -8.53 -7.72 -13.05
C HIS A 131 -9.40 -8.18 -11.88
N THR A 132 -10.44 -8.92 -12.19
CA THR A 132 -11.41 -9.45 -11.22
C THR A 132 -11.08 -10.88 -10.80
N PRO A 133 -11.63 -11.38 -9.67
CA PRO A 133 -11.35 -12.72 -9.18
C PRO A 133 -11.78 -13.85 -10.14
N ASP A 134 -12.76 -13.61 -11.00
CA ASP A 134 -13.25 -14.57 -12.01
C ASP A 134 -12.50 -14.48 -13.34
N GLY A 135 -11.49 -13.59 -13.44
CA GLY A 135 -10.69 -13.38 -14.65
C GLY A 135 -11.34 -12.47 -15.69
N SER A 136 -12.52 -11.91 -15.43
CA SER A 136 -13.12 -10.86 -16.28
C SER A 136 -12.31 -9.54 -16.14
N LYS A 137 -12.51 -8.64 -17.11
CA LYS A 137 -11.84 -7.34 -17.16
C LYS A 137 -12.85 -6.21 -17.27
#